data_afc398fe1e62774dd0aff4d82917d1a3
#
_entry.id   afc398fe1e62774dd0aff4d82917d1a3
#
_cell.length_a   1.000
_cell.length_b   1.000
_cell.length_c   1.000
_cell.angle_alpha   90.00
_cell.angle_beta   90.00
_cell.angle_gamma   90.00
#
_symmetry.space_group_name_H-M   'P 1'
#
loop_
_entity.id
_entity.type
_entity.pdbx_description
1 polymer ?
#
loop_
_entity_poly.entity_id
_entity_poly.type
_entity_poly.pdbx_seq_one_letter_code
_entity_poly.pdbx_strand_id
1 'polypeptide(L)'
;MCIRDSACTAAPSKKGTRLFCQAPTGIGKTMSALFPALKAMGSGCGEKLFYLTARNTTQAAAEDAIARLRAVQPDLALRSVTLTAKEKACLHPDAEGHPACLPEVCPYANGYYDRIKNALAALLDGSGQFSRAALADTARQFTVCPFELGLDLSEWCDVVIGDYNYLFDPVVHLKRFFDTSGDWLFLIDEAHNLPDRARAMYSARFCKSSLTDAKRTLGKGKSALKTALTKADKAMREARQACVRLAPRRHAEDAPGEPAQTSLLPEPDAPAFALPEPLYAQDGTVFLQELPAALLTPLRTVQAPLQAWLEDNPEADAHPQMLELYFAVQDLVRAAERYDSHFVTQLTARGSELELQLLCLD
;
A
#
# COMPACT_ATOMS: atom_id res chain seq x y z
N MET A 1 -9.26 34.43 -6.61
CA MET A 1 -8.77 33.49 -7.64
C MET A 1 -8.78 34.21 -8.97
N CYS A 2 -7.66 34.27 -9.64
CA CYS A 2 -7.55 34.93 -10.94
C CYS A 2 -8.07 33.99 -12.04
N ILE A 3 -8.87 34.49 -12.98
CA ILE A 3 -9.35 33.72 -14.15
C ILE A 3 -8.17 33.09 -14.94
N ARG A 4 -6.99 33.70 -14.87
CA ARG A 4 -5.76 33.17 -15.48
C ARG A 4 -5.33 31.81 -14.90
N ASP A 5 -5.51 31.58 -13.60
CA ASP A 5 -5.06 30.32 -12.94
C ASP A 5 -5.98 29.15 -13.32
N SER A 6 -7.27 29.43 -13.53
CA SER A 6 -8.23 28.45 -14.04
C SER A 6 -7.96 28.04 -15.50
N ALA A 7 -7.43 28.96 -16.32
CA ALA A 7 -7.08 28.67 -17.70
C ALA A 7 -5.83 27.76 -17.83
N CYS A 8 -4.90 27.82 -16.88
CA CYS A 8 -3.72 26.96 -16.89
C CYS A 8 -4.06 25.49 -16.66
N THR A 9 -5.06 25.19 -15.81
CA THR A 9 -5.49 23.80 -15.55
C THR A 9 -6.35 23.23 -16.68
N ALA A 10 -6.96 24.09 -17.52
CA ALA A 10 -7.78 23.69 -18.65
C ALA A 10 -7.01 23.70 -20.00
N ALA A 11 -5.72 23.99 -20.00
CA ALA A 11 -4.92 23.89 -21.21
C ALA A 11 -4.90 22.43 -21.70
N PRO A 12 -5.27 22.15 -22.97
CA PRO A 12 -5.26 20.80 -23.51
C PRO A 12 -3.84 20.25 -23.43
N SER A 13 -3.65 19.23 -22.60
CA SER A 13 -2.35 18.60 -22.45
C SER A 13 -2.05 17.79 -23.71
N LYS A 14 -1.15 18.29 -24.52
CA LYS A 14 -0.49 17.43 -25.49
C LYS A 14 0.27 16.38 -24.69
N LYS A 15 -0.16 15.12 -24.78
CA LYS A 15 0.43 13.92 -24.17
C LYS A 15 1.36 14.17 -22.97
N GLY A 16 0.84 13.95 -21.74
CA GLY A 16 1.68 13.87 -20.55
C GLY A 16 2.15 15.19 -19.95
N THR A 17 1.48 16.32 -20.23
CA THR A 17 1.82 17.60 -19.58
C THR A 17 1.50 17.54 -18.09
N ARG A 18 2.46 17.91 -17.26
CA ARG A 18 2.33 18.02 -15.81
C ARG A 18 2.34 19.49 -15.41
N LEU A 19 1.36 19.89 -14.59
CA LEU A 19 1.27 21.24 -14.03
C LEU A 19 1.37 21.16 -12.52
N PHE A 20 2.36 21.83 -11.94
CA PHE A 20 2.51 21.99 -10.49
C PHE A 20 2.01 23.38 -10.10
N CYS A 21 0.98 23.40 -9.23
CA CYS A 21 0.39 24.65 -8.73
C CYS A 21 0.59 24.73 -7.21
N GLN A 22 1.35 25.71 -6.75
CA GLN A 22 1.46 26.02 -5.34
C GLN A 22 0.50 27.17 -5.00
N ALA A 23 -0.35 26.94 -3.99
CA ALA A 23 -1.32 27.92 -3.56
C ALA A 23 -1.52 27.87 -2.04
N PRO A 24 -1.70 29.03 -1.35
CA PRO A 24 -1.95 29.06 0.09
C PRO A 24 -3.27 28.36 0.45
N THR A 25 -3.41 28.00 1.72
CA THR A 25 -4.66 27.42 2.25
C THR A 25 -5.79 28.45 2.22
N GLY A 26 -7.04 28.00 2.10
CA GLY A 26 -8.23 28.87 2.19
C GLY A 26 -8.66 29.57 0.91
N ILE A 27 -7.90 29.55 -0.19
CA ILE A 27 -8.26 30.24 -1.44
C ILE A 27 -9.22 29.43 -2.34
N GLY A 28 -9.70 28.28 -1.89
CA GLY A 28 -10.61 27.44 -2.66
C GLY A 28 -9.91 26.56 -3.69
N LYS A 29 -8.70 26.02 -3.38
CA LYS A 29 -7.89 25.17 -4.27
C LYS A 29 -8.70 24.07 -4.97
N THR A 30 -9.52 23.33 -4.21
CA THR A 30 -10.32 22.22 -4.73
C THR A 30 -11.23 22.62 -5.88
N MET A 31 -12.03 23.66 -5.69
CA MET A 31 -12.94 24.16 -6.72
C MET A 31 -12.14 24.75 -7.89
N SER A 32 -11.02 25.41 -7.59
CA SER A 32 -10.15 26.05 -8.58
C SER A 32 -9.48 25.09 -9.53
N ALA A 33 -9.21 23.86 -9.06
CA ALA A 33 -8.67 22.79 -9.90
C ALA A 33 -9.77 21.95 -10.55
N LEU A 34 -10.82 21.62 -9.79
CA LEU A 34 -11.88 20.73 -10.23
C LEU A 34 -12.74 21.35 -11.34
N PHE A 35 -13.17 22.60 -11.19
CA PHE A 35 -14.04 23.26 -12.17
C PHE A 35 -13.42 23.36 -13.58
N PRO A 36 -12.17 23.84 -13.74
CA PRO A 36 -11.54 23.87 -15.06
C PRO A 36 -11.31 22.47 -15.66
N ALA A 37 -10.98 21.46 -14.81
CA ALA A 37 -10.81 20.09 -15.28
C ALA A 37 -12.11 19.51 -15.82
N LEU A 38 -13.22 19.69 -15.10
CA LEU A 38 -14.56 19.28 -15.57
C LEU A 38 -14.97 20.00 -16.84
N LYS A 39 -14.67 21.29 -16.95
CA LYS A 39 -14.92 22.05 -18.18
C LYS A 39 -14.11 21.54 -19.36
N ALA A 40 -12.85 21.19 -19.14
CA ALA A 40 -11.99 20.58 -20.15
C ALA A 40 -12.53 19.21 -20.60
N MET A 41 -13.00 18.37 -19.68
CA MET A 41 -13.68 17.10 -20.02
C MET A 41 -14.92 17.35 -20.89
N GLY A 42 -15.77 18.30 -20.52
CA GLY A 42 -16.94 18.67 -21.33
C GLY A 42 -16.59 19.19 -22.72
N SER A 43 -15.35 19.60 -22.95
CA SER A 43 -14.80 20.00 -24.24
C SER A 43 -14.03 18.87 -24.97
N GLY A 44 -14.09 17.63 -24.44
CA GLY A 44 -13.44 16.47 -25.05
C GLY A 44 -11.95 16.32 -24.73
N CYS A 45 -11.43 17.01 -23.70
CA CYS A 45 -10.02 16.93 -23.31
C CYS A 45 -9.70 15.78 -22.36
N GLY A 46 -10.57 14.79 -22.24
CA GLY A 46 -10.40 13.61 -21.40
C GLY A 46 -11.73 12.94 -21.12
N GLU A 47 -11.68 11.63 -20.88
CA GLU A 47 -12.89 10.80 -20.67
C GLU A 47 -13.24 10.67 -19.19
N LYS A 48 -12.26 10.69 -18.30
CA LYS A 48 -12.43 10.46 -16.87
C LYS A 48 -11.43 11.26 -16.05
N LEU A 49 -11.90 11.78 -14.91
CA LEU A 49 -11.09 12.54 -13.96
C LEU A 49 -10.87 11.73 -12.66
N PHE A 50 -9.61 11.56 -12.29
CA PHE A 50 -9.23 11.01 -11.01
C PHE A 50 -8.77 12.15 -10.08
N TYR A 51 -9.54 12.39 -9.01
CA TYR A 51 -9.19 13.32 -7.94
C TYR A 51 -8.59 12.53 -6.77
N LEU A 52 -7.28 12.62 -6.60
CA LEU A 52 -6.53 11.79 -5.66
C LEU A 52 -5.94 12.61 -4.53
N THR A 53 -6.08 12.12 -3.30
CA THR A 53 -5.63 12.82 -2.09
C THR A 53 -5.29 11.82 -0.97
N ALA A 54 -4.42 12.23 -0.04
CA ALA A 54 -4.00 11.38 1.08
C ALA A 54 -5.01 11.31 2.24
N ARG A 55 -6.01 12.19 2.28
CA ARG A 55 -6.87 12.37 3.47
C ARG A 55 -8.36 12.35 3.14
N ASN A 56 -9.14 11.69 3.99
CA ASN A 56 -10.61 11.65 3.85
C ASN A 56 -11.27 13.06 3.93
N THR A 57 -10.67 14.00 4.68
CA THR A 57 -11.17 15.38 4.77
C THR A 57 -11.07 16.14 3.46
N THR A 58 -10.03 15.87 2.67
CA THR A 58 -9.87 16.48 1.35
C THR A 58 -10.71 15.76 0.29
N GLN A 59 -11.03 14.48 0.48
CA GLN A 59 -12.04 13.78 -0.34
C GLN A 59 -13.43 14.43 -0.14
N ALA A 60 -13.84 14.70 1.11
CA ALA A 60 -15.08 15.38 1.42
C ALA A 60 -15.14 16.79 0.80
N ALA A 61 -14.02 17.52 0.76
CA ALA A 61 -13.97 18.83 0.09
C ALA A 61 -14.19 18.74 -1.44
N ALA A 62 -13.75 17.66 -2.07
CA ALA A 62 -14.04 17.41 -3.49
C ALA A 62 -15.52 17.04 -3.70
N GLU A 63 -16.11 16.22 -2.81
CA GLU A 63 -17.54 15.91 -2.83
C GLU A 63 -18.39 17.18 -2.69
N ASP A 64 -18.07 18.05 -1.73
CA ASP A 64 -18.73 19.33 -1.52
C ASP A 64 -18.61 20.25 -2.74
N ALA A 65 -17.46 20.26 -3.38
CA ALA A 65 -17.26 21.07 -4.59
C ALA A 65 -18.18 20.59 -5.73
N ILE A 66 -18.31 19.28 -5.94
CA ILE A 66 -19.22 18.69 -6.92
C ILE A 66 -20.67 19.00 -6.55
N ALA A 67 -21.05 18.85 -5.29
CA ALA A 67 -22.40 19.16 -4.80
C ALA A 67 -22.77 20.64 -5.09
N ARG A 68 -21.84 21.58 -4.84
CA ARG A 68 -22.04 23.01 -5.16
C ARG A 68 -22.21 23.25 -6.65
N LEU A 69 -21.43 22.58 -7.51
CA LEU A 69 -21.61 22.71 -8.96
C LEU A 69 -22.98 22.23 -9.40
N ARG A 70 -23.49 21.11 -8.85
CA ARG A 70 -24.83 20.60 -9.12
C ARG A 70 -25.94 21.52 -8.60
N ALA A 71 -25.74 22.15 -7.44
CA ALA A 71 -26.70 23.11 -6.89
C ALA A 71 -26.86 24.34 -7.80
N VAL A 72 -25.79 24.75 -8.47
CA VAL A 72 -25.83 25.87 -9.43
C VAL A 72 -26.36 25.42 -10.80
N GLN A 73 -26.10 24.19 -11.20
CA GLN A 73 -26.53 23.61 -12.48
C GLN A 73 -27.19 22.24 -12.23
N PRO A 74 -28.50 22.20 -11.93
CA PRO A 74 -29.20 20.94 -11.60
C PRO A 74 -29.17 19.89 -12.72
N ASP A 75 -29.15 20.32 -13.99
CA ASP A 75 -29.12 19.45 -15.16
C ASP A 75 -27.70 18.99 -15.53
N LEU A 76 -26.71 19.19 -14.65
CA LEU A 76 -25.35 18.77 -14.89
C LEU A 76 -25.25 17.23 -14.97
N ALA A 77 -25.04 16.73 -16.18
CA ALA A 77 -24.84 15.32 -16.47
C ALA A 77 -23.42 14.89 -16.05
N LEU A 78 -23.18 14.80 -14.73
CA LEU A 78 -21.89 14.45 -14.15
C LEU A 78 -22.09 13.33 -13.15
N ARG A 79 -21.39 12.24 -13.26
CA ARG A 79 -21.37 11.16 -12.27
C ARG A 79 -20.05 11.13 -11.53
N SER A 80 -20.13 11.04 -10.21
CA SER A 80 -18.93 10.99 -9.36
C SER A 80 -19.06 9.93 -8.28
N VAL A 81 -17.98 9.20 -8.01
CA VAL A 81 -17.90 8.20 -6.95
C VAL A 81 -16.70 8.47 -6.05
N THR A 82 -16.89 8.28 -4.74
CA THR A 82 -15.81 8.31 -3.76
C THR A 82 -15.44 6.90 -3.35
N LEU A 83 -14.26 6.45 -3.74
CA LEU A 83 -13.72 5.14 -3.37
C LEU A 83 -13.13 5.18 -1.96
N THR A 84 -13.52 4.21 -1.15
CA THR A 84 -13.04 4.03 0.23
C THR A 84 -12.28 2.72 0.33
N ALA A 85 -11.17 2.70 1.07
CA ALA A 85 -10.40 1.48 1.30
C ALA A 85 -11.28 0.35 1.86
N LYS A 86 -10.97 -0.87 1.47
CA LYS A 86 -11.79 -2.07 1.75
C LYS A 86 -12.08 -2.26 3.22
N GLU A 87 -11.08 -2.05 4.08
CA GLU A 87 -11.19 -2.15 5.54
C GLU A 87 -12.22 -1.16 6.12
N LYS A 88 -12.27 0.05 5.54
CA LYS A 88 -13.19 1.11 5.98
C LYS A 88 -14.58 0.97 5.37
N ALA A 89 -14.68 0.36 4.20
CA ALA A 89 -15.95 0.16 3.51
C ALA A 89 -16.69 -1.10 3.97
N CYS A 90 -15.98 -2.08 4.53
CA CYS A 90 -16.52 -3.39 4.89
C CYS A 90 -17.72 -3.27 5.86
N LEU A 91 -18.82 -3.96 5.53
CA LEU A 91 -20.04 -4.07 6.36
C LEU A 91 -20.08 -5.35 7.19
N HIS A 92 -19.14 -6.26 6.98
CA HIS A 92 -19.09 -7.56 7.67
C HIS A 92 -17.63 -7.90 8.03
N PRO A 93 -16.99 -7.11 8.91
CA PRO A 93 -15.65 -7.42 9.39
C PRO A 93 -15.67 -8.62 10.34
N ASP A 94 -14.54 -9.30 10.46
CA ASP A 94 -14.32 -10.33 11.49
C ASP A 94 -14.24 -9.72 12.91
N ALA A 95 -13.94 -10.56 13.91
CA ALA A 95 -13.84 -10.15 15.31
C ALA A 95 -12.69 -9.15 15.57
N GLU A 96 -11.66 -9.20 14.75
CA GLU A 96 -10.48 -8.31 14.78
C GLU A 96 -10.70 -7.02 13.97
N GLY A 97 -11.82 -6.90 13.26
CA GLY A 97 -12.16 -5.72 12.44
C GLY A 97 -11.65 -5.79 10.99
N HIS A 98 -11.14 -6.94 10.54
CA HIS A 98 -10.64 -7.13 9.19
C HIS A 98 -11.73 -7.65 8.23
N PRO A 99 -11.66 -7.34 6.91
CA PRO A 99 -12.60 -7.85 5.94
C PRO A 99 -12.41 -9.36 5.69
N ALA A 100 -13.35 -10.17 6.14
CA ALA A 100 -13.42 -11.60 5.83
C ALA A 100 -14.22 -11.82 4.52
N CYS A 101 -13.52 -11.84 3.38
CA CYS A 101 -14.15 -11.77 2.05
C CYS A 101 -14.43 -13.13 1.40
N LEU A 102 -14.45 -14.22 2.18
CA LEU A 102 -14.80 -15.55 1.67
C LEU A 102 -16.32 -15.64 1.42
N PRO A 103 -16.78 -16.14 0.26
CA PRO A 103 -18.21 -16.26 -0.05
C PRO A 103 -18.99 -17.11 0.97
N GLU A 104 -18.32 -18.08 1.62
CA GLU A 104 -18.91 -18.95 2.64
C GLU A 104 -19.19 -18.21 3.95
N VAL A 105 -18.45 -17.13 4.21
CA VAL A 105 -18.50 -16.37 5.47
C VAL A 105 -19.21 -15.03 5.28
N CYS A 106 -18.93 -14.33 4.17
CA CYS A 106 -19.41 -12.98 3.94
C CYS A 106 -20.68 -12.95 3.08
N PRO A 107 -21.85 -12.56 3.62
CA PRO A 107 -23.11 -12.51 2.86
C PRO A 107 -23.07 -11.49 1.71
N TYR A 108 -22.24 -10.47 1.81
CA TYR A 108 -22.05 -9.45 0.77
C TYR A 108 -21.15 -9.91 -0.38
N ALA A 109 -20.30 -10.92 -0.15
CA ALA A 109 -19.49 -11.54 -1.19
C ALA A 109 -20.24 -12.69 -1.86
N ASN A 110 -20.98 -13.48 -1.08
CA ASN A 110 -21.80 -14.59 -1.60
C ASN A 110 -22.85 -14.08 -2.58
N GLY A 111 -22.87 -14.60 -3.80
CA GLY A 111 -23.82 -14.23 -4.85
C GLY A 111 -23.73 -12.75 -5.29
N TYR A 112 -22.58 -12.11 -5.14
CA TYR A 112 -22.35 -10.72 -5.52
C TYR A 112 -22.72 -10.46 -6.99
N TYR A 113 -22.26 -11.29 -7.90
CA TYR A 113 -22.48 -11.13 -9.35
C TYR A 113 -23.94 -11.28 -9.79
N ASP A 114 -24.77 -11.94 -9.00
CA ASP A 114 -26.20 -12.08 -9.27
C ASP A 114 -26.98 -10.80 -8.93
N ARG A 115 -26.48 -10.02 -7.97
CA ARG A 115 -27.17 -8.84 -7.40
C ARG A 115 -26.61 -7.50 -7.85
N ILE A 116 -25.33 -7.46 -8.27
CA ILE A 116 -24.63 -6.20 -8.59
C ILE A 116 -25.35 -5.39 -9.68
N LYS A 117 -25.93 -6.04 -10.70
CA LYS A 117 -26.63 -5.35 -11.79
C LYS A 117 -27.79 -4.50 -11.28
N ASN A 118 -28.57 -5.02 -10.34
CA ASN A 118 -29.71 -4.29 -9.75
C ASN A 118 -29.24 -3.15 -8.86
N ALA A 119 -28.16 -3.35 -8.10
CA ALA A 119 -27.55 -2.31 -7.27
C ALA A 119 -27.01 -1.15 -8.11
N LEU A 120 -26.29 -1.46 -9.21
CA LEU A 120 -25.80 -0.45 -10.16
C LEU A 120 -26.95 0.30 -10.83
N ALA A 121 -27.98 -0.39 -11.30
CA ALA A 121 -29.15 0.27 -11.91
C ALA A 121 -29.81 1.26 -10.94
N ALA A 122 -30.04 0.85 -9.69
CA ALA A 122 -30.63 1.71 -8.67
C ALA A 122 -29.78 2.97 -8.38
N LEU A 123 -28.45 2.85 -8.39
CA LEU A 123 -27.55 4.01 -8.22
C LEU A 123 -27.57 4.92 -9.45
N LEU A 124 -27.49 4.34 -10.65
CA LEU A 124 -27.40 5.09 -11.89
C LEU A 124 -28.69 5.86 -12.25
N ASP A 125 -29.82 5.42 -11.73
CA ASP A 125 -31.11 6.15 -11.82
C ASP A 125 -31.20 7.33 -10.81
N GLY A 126 -30.23 7.43 -9.89
CA GLY A 126 -30.21 8.43 -8.84
C GLY A 126 -29.50 9.75 -9.18
N SER A 127 -29.03 10.44 -8.13
CA SER A 127 -28.46 11.80 -8.21
C SER A 127 -27.13 11.93 -8.98
N GLY A 128 -26.46 10.83 -9.26
CA GLY A 128 -25.15 10.82 -9.93
C GLY A 128 -23.96 11.22 -9.04
N GLN A 129 -24.16 11.46 -7.73
CA GLN A 129 -23.08 11.64 -6.76
C GLN A 129 -23.11 10.51 -5.73
N PHE A 130 -22.11 9.64 -5.77
CA PHE A 130 -22.07 8.40 -5.02
C PHE A 130 -21.00 8.48 -3.93
N SER A 131 -21.44 9.00 -2.77
CA SER A 131 -20.61 9.08 -1.56
C SER A 131 -20.46 7.69 -0.91
N ARG A 132 -19.53 7.58 0.05
CA ARG A 132 -19.39 6.38 0.88
C ARG A 132 -20.70 5.94 1.53
N ALA A 133 -21.50 6.90 2.01
CA ALA A 133 -22.79 6.61 2.66
C ALA A 133 -23.78 6.01 1.65
N ALA A 134 -23.92 6.61 0.48
CA ALA A 134 -24.79 6.12 -0.59
C ALA A 134 -24.42 4.70 -1.03
N LEU A 135 -23.12 4.42 -1.18
CA LEU A 135 -22.63 3.07 -1.50
C LEU A 135 -22.95 2.08 -0.38
N ALA A 136 -22.76 2.45 0.89
CA ALA A 136 -23.06 1.58 2.03
C ALA A 136 -24.56 1.28 2.16
N ASP A 137 -25.42 2.26 1.93
CA ASP A 137 -26.89 2.08 2.01
C ASP A 137 -27.39 1.20 0.87
N THR A 138 -26.94 1.41 -0.35
CA THR A 138 -27.25 0.54 -1.50
C THR A 138 -26.69 -0.87 -1.29
N ALA A 139 -25.50 -0.99 -0.75
CA ALA A 139 -24.88 -2.28 -0.43
C ALA A 139 -25.70 -3.09 0.58
N ARG A 140 -26.26 -2.44 1.59
CA ARG A 140 -27.19 -3.09 2.55
C ARG A 140 -28.50 -3.51 1.89
N GLN A 141 -29.07 -2.63 1.05
CA GLN A 141 -30.33 -2.89 0.37
C GLN A 141 -30.24 -4.12 -0.57
N PHE A 142 -29.16 -4.22 -1.33
CA PHE A 142 -28.98 -5.30 -2.32
C PHE A 142 -28.08 -6.42 -1.83
N THR A 143 -27.56 -6.36 -0.62
CA THR A 143 -26.64 -7.35 -0.04
C THR A 143 -25.41 -7.59 -0.94
N VAL A 144 -24.74 -6.51 -1.38
CA VAL A 144 -23.51 -6.53 -2.19
C VAL A 144 -22.35 -5.88 -1.44
N CYS A 145 -21.11 -6.26 -1.73
CA CYS A 145 -19.95 -5.63 -1.10
C CYS A 145 -19.84 -4.15 -1.49
N PRO A 146 -19.84 -3.19 -0.55
CA PRO A 146 -19.79 -1.76 -0.88
C PRO A 146 -18.47 -1.33 -1.51
N PHE A 147 -17.37 -2.02 -1.21
CA PHE A 147 -16.08 -1.79 -1.85
C PHE A 147 -16.11 -2.17 -3.33
N GLU A 148 -16.51 -3.40 -3.63
CA GLU A 148 -16.62 -3.89 -5.01
C GLU A 148 -17.67 -3.10 -5.80
N LEU A 149 -18.83 -2.77 -5.17
CA LEU A 149 -19.86 -1.91 -5.76
C LEU A 149 -19.29 -0.54 -6.17
N GLY A 150 -18.45 0.08 -5.32
CA GLY A 150 -17.79 1.34 -5.64
C GLY A 150 -16.82 1.20 -6.81
N LEU A 151 -16.06 0.11 -6.87
CA LEU A 151 -15.15 -0.18 -7.97
C LEU A 151 -15.90 -0.40 -9.29
N ASP A 152 -16.98 -1.20 -9.30
CA ASP A 152 -17.77 -1.46 -10.51
C ASP A 152 -18.49 -0.18 -10.97
N LEU A 153 -19.03 0.60 -10.02
CA LEU A 153 -19.69 1.88 -10.33
C LEU A 153 -18.71 2.92 -10.90
N SER A 154 -17.42 2.86 -10.52
CA SER A 154 -16.42 3.80 -11.00
C SER A 154 -16.22 3.77 -12.51
N GLU A 155 -16.56 2.66 -13.18
CA GLU A 155 -16.51 2.55 -14.63
C GLU A 155 -17.56 3.45 -15.31
N TRP A 156 -18.69 3.69 -14.65
CA TRP A 156 -19.82 4.51 -15.10
C TRP A 156 -19.75 5.98 -14.66
N CYS A 157 -18.69 6.35 -13.92
CA CYS A 157 -18.53 7.69 -13.39
C CYS A 157 -17.51 8.49 -14.18
N ASP A 158 -17.77 9.80 -14.32
CA ASP A 158 -16.87 10.76 -14.96
C ASP A 158 -15.74 11.16 -13.99
N VAL A 159 -16.04 11.20 -12.69
CA VAL A 159 -15.10 11.57 -11.63
C VAL A 159 -14.96 10.46 -10.63
N VAL A 160 -13.73 10.05 -10.35
CA VAL A 160 -13.37 9.09 -9.31
C VAL A 160 -12.54 9.84 -8.26
N ILE A 161 -13.07 9.93 -7.03
CA ILE A 161 -12.38 10.53 -5.90
C ILE A 161 -11.79 9.38 -5.06
N GLY A 162 -10.52 9.47 -4.69
CA GLY A 162 -9.88 8.38 -3.93
C GLY A 162 -8.54 8.74 -3.29
N ASP A 163 -7.91 7.73 -2.71
CA ASP A 163 -6.56 7.83 -2.15
C ASP A 163 -5.50 7.71 -3.25
N TYR A 164 -4.31 8.26 -3.01
CA TYR A 164 -3.14 8.12 -3.89
C TYR A 164 -2.81 6.67 -4.24
N ASN A 165 -3.07 5.74 -3.31
CA ASN A 165 -2.78 4.32 -3.48
C ASN A 165 -3.45 3.76 -4.74
N TYR A 166 -4.62 4.27 -5.09
CA TYR A 166 -5.34 3.82 -6.29
C TYR A 166 -4.61 4.09 -7.62
N LEU A 167 -3.62 4.97 -7.62
CA LEU A 167 -2.78 5.23 -8.79
C LEU A 167 -1.34 4.79 -8.61
N PHE A 168 -0.75 5.05 -7.44
CA PHE A 168 0.69 4.95 -7.24
C PHE A 168 1.15 3.67 -6.54
N ASP A 169 0.27 3.01 -5.78
CA ASP A 169 0.64 1.78 -5.08
C ASP A 169 0.73 0.61 -6.06
N PRO A 170 1.87 -0.09 -6.13
CA PRO A 170 2.07 -1.19 -7.07
C PRO A 170 1.19 -2.41 -6.82
N VAL A 171 0.50 -2.49 -5.67
CA VAL A 171 -0.36 -3.61 -5.27
C VAL A 171 -1.84 -3.30 -5.47
N VAL A 172 -2.27 -2.10 -5.02
CA VAL A 172 -3.70 -1.75 -4.95
C VAL A 172 -4.16 -0.77 -6.04
N HIS A 173 -3.26 -0.35 -6.96
CA HIS A 173 -3.65 0.53 -8.06
C HIS A 173 -4.82 -0.05 -8.86
N LEU A 174 -5.64 0.82 -9.42
CA LEU A 174 -6.84 0.43 -10.16
C LEU A 174 -6.48 -0.16 -11.53
N LYS A 175 -6.13 -1.44 -11.57
CA LYS A 175 -5.74 -2.18 -12.79
C LYS A 175 -6.76 -2.03 -13.92
N ARG A 176 -8.06 -2.00 -13.57
CA ARG A 176 -9.15 -1.82 -14.56
C ARG A 176 -9.04 -0.54 -15.39
N PHE A 177 -8.32 0.49 -14.88
CA PHE A 177 -8.07 1.75 -15.59
C PHE A 177 -6.63 1.89 -16.05
N PHE A 178 -5.64 1.44 -15.25
CA PHE A 178 -4.25 1.83 -15.45
C PHE A 178 -3.39 0.75 -16.12
N ASP A 179 -3.90 -0.47 -16.28
CA ASP A 179 -3.26 -1.52 -17.08
C ASP A 179 -3.52 -1.31 -18.60
N THR A 180 -4.45 -0.42 -18.95
CA THR A 180 -4.75 -0.01 -20.33
C THR A 180 -4.57 1.48 -20.51
N SER A 181 -4.31 1.92 -21.73
CA SER A 181 -4.24 3.36 -22.04
C SER A 181 -5.65 3.96 -22.14
N GLY A 182 -5.84 5.15 -21.58
CA GLY A 182 -7.05 5.93 -21.67
C GLY A 182 -6.77 7.41 -21.54
N ASP A 183 -7.72 8.25 -21.92
CA ASP A 183 -7.61 9.72 -21.83
C ASP A 183 -8.04 10.18 -20.43
N TRP A 184 -7.16 9.87 -19.43
CA TRP A 184 -7.39 10.17 -18.03
C TRP A 184 -6.82 11.54 -17.63
N LEU A 185 -7.60 12.30 -16.88
CA LEU A 185 -7.16 13.51 -16.19
C LEU A 185 -6.88 13.19 -14.73
N PHE A 186 -5.79 13.74 -14.19
CA PHE A 186 -5.41 13.54 -12.79
C PHE A 186 -5.32 14.87 -12.05
N LEU A 187 -6.02 14.98 -10.95
CA LEU A 187 -5.84 16.04 -9.95
C LEU A 187 -5.27 15.42 -8.68
N ILE A 188 -4.02 15.75 -8.39
CA ILE A 188 -3.31 15.26 -7.21
C ILE A 188 -3.29 16.39 -6.17
N ASP A 189 -4.17 16.29 -5.19
CA ASP A 189 -4.27 17.30 -4.13
C ASP A 189 -3.22 17.06 -3.05
N GLU A 190 -2.65 18.13 -2.48
CA GLU A 190 -1.58 18.06 -1.48
C GLU A 190 -0.38 17.20 -1.94
N ALA A 191 0.02 17.33 -3.21
CA ALA A 191 1.04 16.52 -3.86
C ALA A 191 2.42 16.53 -3.15
N HIS A 192 2.67 17.50 -2.26
CA HIS A 192 3.88 17.53 -1.45
C HIS A 192 4.03 16.33 -0.50
N ASN A 193 2.93 15.64 -0.19
CA ASN A 193 2.96 14.40 0.61
C ASN A 193 3.26 13.15 -0.23
N LEU A 194 3.22 13.27 -1.56
CA LEU A 194 3.34 12.10 -2.45
C LEU A 194 4.74 11.46 -2.42
N PRO A 195 5.87 12.20 -2.36
CA PRO A 195 7.19 11.58 -2.33
C PRO A 195 7.37 10.61 -1.15
N ASP A 196 7.07 11.05 0.08
CA ASP A 196 7.19 10.20 1.27
C ASP A 196 6.21 9.02 1.22
N ARG A 197 5.01 9.26 0.71
CA ARG A 197 3.99 8.23 0.53
C ARG A 197 4.44 7.18 -0.51
N ALA A 198 4.98 7.62 -1.64
CA ALA A 198 5.48 6.73 -2.68
C ALA A 198 6.65 5.87 -2.15
N ARG A 199 7.62 6.49 -1.47
CA ARG A 199 8.70 5.74 -0.79
C ARG A 199 8.15 4.65 0.11
N ALA A 200 7.14 4.96 0.92
CA ALA A 200 6.50 3.97 1.80
C ALA A 200 5.82 2.83 1.02
N MET A 201 5.14 3.12 -0.10
CA MET A 201 4.47 2.12 -0.95
C MET A 201 5.44 1.14 -1.60
N TYR A 202 6.65 1.59 -1.92
CA TYR A 202 7.67 0.76 -2.58
C TYR A 202 8.63 0.10 -1.59
N SER A 203 8.66 0.55 -0.34
CA SER A 203 9.49 -0.03 0.71
C SER A 203 8.83 -1.24 1.36
N ALA A 204 9.65 -2.15 1.90
CA ALA A 204 9.17 -3.29 2.65
C ALA A 204 9.93 -3.45 3.96
N ARG A 205 9.25 -3.98 4.98
CA ARG A 205 9.80 -4.25 6.30
C ARG A 205 9.50 -5.69 6.72
N PHE A 206 10.50 -6.36 7.30
CA PHE A 206 10.36 -7.72 7.77
C PHE A 206 11.10 -7.93 9.10
N CYS A 207 10.42 -8.51 10.08
CA CYS A 207 10.96 -8.77 11.41
C CYS A 207 11.20 -10.28 11.61
N LYS A 208 12.32 -10.63 12.25
CA LYS A 208 12.66 -12.02 12.55
C LYS A 208 11.64 -12.69 13.48
N SER A 209 11.04 -11.94 14.42
CA SER A 209 10.00 -12.40 15.33
C SER A 209 8.84 -13.09 14.61
N SER A 210 8.40 -12.57 13.46
CA SER A 210 7.32 -13.15 12.67
C SER A 210 7.58 -14.63 12.30
N LEU A 211 8.83 -14.98 11.95
CA LEU A 211 9.22 -16.38 11.68
C LEU A 211 9.20 -17.23 12.96
N THR A 212 9.66 -16.66 14.07
CA THR A 212 9.74 -17.37 15.35
C THR A 212 8.35 -17.70 15.87
N ASP A 213 7.43 -16.74 15.78
CA ASP A 213 6.05 -16.89 16.22
C ASP A 213 5.29 -17.88 15.34
N ALA A 214 5.42 -17.80 14.03
CA ALA A 214 4.86 -18.78 13.09
C ALA A 214 5.36 -20.22 13.38
N LYS A 215 6.65 -20.39 13.66
CA LYS A 215 7.21 -21.70 14.03
C LYS A 215 6.64 -22.23 15.35
N ARG A 216 6.38 -21.36 16.32
CA ARG A 216 5.78 -21.72 17.62
C ARG A 216 4.34 -22.20 17.42
N THR A 217 3.58 -21.49 16.61
CA THR A 217 2.17 -21.79 16.31
C THR A 217 2.01 -23.13 15.60
N LEU A 218 2.91 -23.50 14.69
CA LEU A 218 2.88 -24.80 13.99
C LEU A 218 3.16 -26.02 14.89
N GLY A 219 3.55 -25.80 16.14
CA GLY A 219 3.78 -26.86 17.11
C GLY A 219 4.91 -27.84 16.76
N LYS A 220 4.83 -29.08 17.29
CA LYS A 220 5.83 -30.14 17.05
C LYS A 220 5.42 -30.96 15.83
N GLY A 221 6.22 -30.98 14.78
CA GLY A 221 6.00 -31.78 13.55
C GLY A 221 7.01 -31.39 12.46
N LYS A 222 7.17 -32.26 11.46
CA LYS A 222 7.95 -31.96 10.26
C LYS A 222 6.96 -31.66 9.12
N SER A 223 7.02 -30.42 8.60
CA SER A 223 6.30 -30.03 7.39
C SER A 223 7.23 -29.22 6.47
N ALA A 224 6.85 -29.10 5.21
CA ALA A 224 7.58 -28.28 4.24
C ALA A 224 7.69 -26.84 4.74
N LEU A 225 6.59 -26.27 5.23
CA LEU A 225 6.53 -24.93 5.80
C LEU A 225 7.49 -24.77 6.99
N LYS A 226 7.48 -25.69 7.95
CA LYS A 226 8.36 -25.63 9.12
C LYS A 226 9.84 -25.72 8.75
N THR A 227 10.17 -26.49 7.72
CA THR A 227 11.52 -26.58 7.19
C THR A 227 11.94 -25.26 6.56
N ALA A 228 11.08 -24.64 5.75
CA ALA A 228 11.33 -23.34 5.12
C ALA A 228 11.49 -22.23 6.18
N LEU A 229 10.56 -22.14 7.15
CA LEU A 229 10.65 -21.19 8.27
C LEU A 229 11.93 -21.36 9.09
N THR A 230 12.40 -22.60 9.28
CA THR A 230 13.64 -22.86 10.03
C THR A 230 14.88 -22.39 9.26
N LYS A 231 14.89 -22.56 7.94
CA LYS A 231 15.97 -22.05 7.08
C LYS A 231 16.00 -20.52 7.07
N ALA A 232 14.84 -19.90 6.91
CA ALA A 232 14.69 -18.45 6.94
C ALA A 232 15.10 -17.84 8.30
N ASP A 233 14.65 -18.42 9.41
CA ASP A 233 15.04 -17.99 10.76
C ASP A 233 16.54 -18.17 11.02
N LYS A 234 17.16 -19.24 10.48
CA LYS A 234 18.62 -19.42 10.55
C LYS A 234 19.33 -18.27 9.81
N ALA A 235 18.92 -17.97 8.58
CA ALA A 235 19.51 -16.88 7.80
C ALA A 235 19.36 -15.52 8.51
N MET A 236 18.18 -15.24 9.09
CA MET A 236 17.96 -14.01 9.89
C MET A 236 18.87 -13.94 11.14
N ARG A 237 19.13 -15.05 11.81
CA ARG A 237 20.06 -15.10 12.94
C ARG A 237 21.50 -14.87 12.52
N GLU A 238 21.93 -15.46 11.43
CA GLU A 238 23.26 -15.29 10.87
C GLU A 238 23.50 -13.85 10.40
N ALA A 239 22.50 -13.26 9.71
CA ALA A 239 22.52 -11.84 9.32
C ALA A 239 22.57 -10.91 10.53
N ARG A 240 21.81 -11.22 11.60
CA ARG A 240 21.88 -10.47 12.86
C ARG A 240 23.28 -10.50 13.47
N GLN A 241 23.91 -11.65 13.49
CA GLN A 241 25.29 -11.79 14.02
C GLN A 241 26.30 -11.00 13.16
N ALA A 242 26.15 -11.04 11.82
CA ALA A 242 26.97 -10.26 10.91
C ALA A 242 26.75 -8.75 11.14
N CYS A 243 25.50 -8.32 11.29
CA CYS A 243 25.14 -6.92 11.59
C CYS A 243 25.79 -6.43 12.90
N VAL A 244 25.73 -7.21 13.97
CA VAL A 244 26.36 -6.87 15.26
C VAL A 244 27.89 -6.80 15.14
N ARG A 245 28.51 -7.67 14.33
CA ARG A 245 29.96 -7.61 14.09
C ARG A 245 30.39 -6.35 13.33
N LEU A 246 29.61 -5.97 12.31
CA LEU A 246 29.88 -4.79 11.48
C LEU A 246 29.58 -3.48 12.19
N ALA A 247 28.57 -3.47 13.07
CA ALA A 247 28.06 -2.29 13.75
C ALA A 247 27.92 -2.55 15.26
N PRO A 248 29.01 -2.76 16.02
CA PRO A 248 28.93 -2.98 17.46
C PRO A 248 28.34 -1.77 18.16
N ARG A 249 27.45 -1.99 19.14
CA ARG A 249 26.90 -0.91 19.96
C ARG A 249 27.99 -0.41 20.89
N ARG A 250 28.17 0.89 20.96
CA ARG A 250 28.98 1.54 22.00
C ARG A 250 28.23 1.39 23.32
N HIS A 251 28.85 0.76 24.31
CA HIS A 251 28.35 0.80 25.68
C HIS A 251 28.49 2.24 26.19
N ALA A 252 27.47 2.72 26.92
CA ALA A 252 27.46 4.07 27.50
C ALA A 252 28.57 4.30 28.56
N GLU A 253 29.44 3.34 28.80
CA GLU A 253 30.54 3.35 29.77
C GLU A 253 31.91 3.57 29.14
N ASP A 254 32.05 3.67 27.82
CA ASP A 254 33.31 4.00 27.16
C ASP A 254 33.56 5.52 27.21
N ALA A 255 33.92 6.00 28.42
CA ALA A 255 34.54 7.31 28.57
C ALA A 255 35.92 7.31 27.88
N PRO A 256 36.35 8.43 27.26
CA PRO A 256 37.60 8.48 26.51
C PRO A 256 38.80 8.35 27.46
N GLY A 257 39.41 7.20 27.51
CA GLY A 257 40.61 7.03 28.39
C GLY A 257 41.33 5.69 28.35
N GLU A 258 40.73 4.58 27.88
CA GLU A 258 41.47 3.32 27.81
C GLU A 258 41.46 2.71 26.40
N PRO A 259 42.62 2.21 25.88
CA PRO A 259 42.66 1.54 24.61
C PRO A 259 41.83 0.25 24.71
N ALA A 260 40.82 0.12 23.84
CA ALA A 260 40.00 -1.08 23.72
C ALA A 260 40.88 -2.34 23.69
N GLN A 261 40.79 -3.17 24.72
CA GLN A 261 41.31 -4.51 24.64
C GLN A 261 40.49 -5.25 23.59
N THR A 262 41.03 -5.35 22.39
CA THR A 262 40.55 -6.24 21.34
C THR A 262 40.63 -7.66 21.91
N SER A 263 39.53 -8.17 22.46
CA SER A 263 39.41 -9.58 22.77
C SER A 263 39.51 -10.32 21.43
N LEU A 264 40.67 -10.92 21.18
CA LEU A 264 40.89 -11.88 20.10
C LEU A 264 39.99 -13.09 20.37
N LEU A 265 38.73 -12.99 19.99
CA LEU A 265 37.91 -14.18 19.76
C LEU A 265 38.57 -14.92 18.59
N PRO A 266 38.77 -16.23 18.66
CA PRO A 266 39.32 -17.00 17.56
C PRO A 266 38.49 -16.72 16.31
N GLU A 267 39.17 -16.43 15.19
CA GLU A 267 38.52 -16.27 13.88
C GLU A 267 37.75 -17.58 13.64
N PRO A 268 36.41 -17.54 13.49
CA PRO A 268 35.69 -18.72 13.06
C PRO A 268 36.07 -19.00 11.62
N ASP A 269 36.42 -20.25 11.34
CA ASP A 269 36.54 -20.78 10.00
C ASP A 269 35.46 -20.21 9.08
N ALA A 270 35.85 -19.74 7.91
CA ALA A 270 35.15 -19.04 6.84
C ALA A 270 33.66 -18.70 7.10
N PRO A 271 33.24 -17.44 7.10
CA PRO A 271 31.89 -17.06 7.47
C PRO A 271 30.86 -17.75 6.56
N ALA A 272 30.05 -18.64 7.12
CA ALA A 272 28.97 -19.32 6.42
C ALA A 272 27.90 -18.34 5.91
N PHE A 273 27.96 -17.07 6.35
CA PHE A 273 27.06 -16.00 5.98
C PHE A 273 27.81 -14.66 5.85
N ALA A 274 27.92 -14.16 4.63
CA ALA A 274 28.53 -12.86 4.33
C ALA A 274 27.45 -11.86 3.91
N LEU A 275 27.46 -10.67 4.52
CA LEU A 275 26.73 -9.52 4.01
C LEU A 275 27.58 -8.82 2.94
N PRO A 276 26.94 -8.14 1.96
CA PRO A 276 27.62 -7.21 1.06
C PRO A 276 28.39 -6.13 1.84
N GLU A 277 29.31 -5.45 1.16
CA GLU A 277 30.05 -4.35 1.77
C GLU A 277 29.08 -3.23 2.24
N PRO A 278 29.16 -2.81 3.49
CA PRO A 278 28.25 -1.81 4.03
C PRO A 278 28.59 -0.41 3.53
N LEU A 279 27.56 0.35 3.12
CA LEU A 279 27.66 1.78 2.90
C LEU A 279 27.90 2.54 4.22
N TYR A 280 27.28 2.04 5.28
CA TYR A 280 27.33 2.63 6.61
C TYR A 280 26.98 1.56 7.66
N ALA A 281 27.67 1.61 8.80
CA ALA A 281 27.44 0.70 9.91
C ALA A 281 27.68 1.40 11.25
N GLN A 282 26.64 1.47 12.11
CA GLN A 282 26.72 2.07 13.44
C GLN A 282 25.61 1.53 14.36
N ASP A 283 25.92 1.34 15.63
CA ASP A 283 24.96 1.07 16.71
C ASP A 283 23.96 -0.06 16.44
N GLY A 284 24.43 -1.15 15.83
CA GLY A 284 23.58 -2.30 15.47
C GLY A 284 22.78 -2.11 14.19
N THR A 285 23.02 -1.04 13.44
CA THR A 285 22.38 -0.77 12.15
C THR A 285 23.41 -0.79 11.02
N VAL A 286 23.11 -1.48 9.94
CA VAL A 286 23.95 -1.61 8.74
C VAL A 286 23.12 -1.23 7.53
N PHE A 287 23.66 -0.38 6.65
CA PHE A 287 23.08 -0.03 5.36
C PHE A 287 23.91 -0.65 4.24
N LEU A 288 23.24 -1.30 3.28
CA LEU A 288 23.83 -1.96 2.13
C LEU A 288 23.22 -1.41 0.85
N GLN A 289 24.04 -1.18 -0.18
CA GLN A 289 23.55 -0.82 -1.51
C GLN A 289 22.97 -2.05 -2.23
N GLU A 290 23.46 -3.23 -1.93
CA GLU A 290 23.06 -4.46 -2.59
C GLU A 290 22.04 -5.26 -1.75
N LEU A 291 21.20 -6.03 -2.44
CA LEU A 291 20.34 -7.00 -1.80
C LEU A 291 21.14 -8.15 -1.22
N PRO A 292 21.02 -8.47 0.07
CA PRO A 292 21.70 -9.62 0.66
C PRO A 292 21.03 -10.93 0.23
N ALA A 293 21.46 -11.48 -0.90
CA ALA A 293 20.88 -12.69 -1.50
C ALA A 293 20.85 -13.88 -0.53
N ALA A 294 21.89 -14.04 0.30
CA ALA A 294 21.96 -15.08 1.33
C ALA A 294 20.84 -14.99 2.36
N LEU A 295 20.28 -13.79 2.60
CA LEU A 295 19.15 -13.54 3.49
C LEU A 295 17.81 -13.67 2.75
N LEU A 296 17.70 -13.11 1.56
CA LEU A 296 16.44 -13.06 0.81
C LEU A 296 16.02 -14.41 0.22
N THR A 297 16.98 -15.21 -0.25
CA THR A 297 16.68 -16.52 -0.85
C THR A 297 15.93 -17.44 0.12
N PRO A 298 16.38 -17.65 1.39
CA PRO A 298 15.60 -18.42 2.35
C PRO A 298 14.22 -17.84 2.66
N LEU A 299 14.08 -16.52 2.73
CA LEU A 299 12.79 -15.84 2.96
C LEU A 299 11.80 -16.08 1.81
N ARG A 300 12.25 -15.99 0.55
CA ARG A 300 11.43 -16.32 -0.62
C ARG A 300 10.93 -17.77 -0.60
N THR A 301 11.74 -18.72 -0.12
CA THR A 301 11.32 -20.14 -0.07
C THR A 301 10.21 -20.42 0.93
N VAL A 302 9.85 -19.47 1.80
CA VAL A 302 8.71 -19.60 2.72
C VAL A 302 7.37 -19.43 2.00
N GLN A 303 7.32 -18.65 0.93
CA GLN A 303 6.08 -18.22 0.30
C GLN A 303 5.18 -19.37 -0.16
N ALA A 304 5.70 -20.28 -0.99
CA ALA A 304 4.88 -21.37 -1.55
C ALA A 304 4.38 -22.38 -0.49
N PRO A 305 5.22 -22.87 0.46
CA PRO A 305 4.72 -23.73 1.53
C PRO A 305 3.74 -23.04 2.48
N LEU A 306 3.85 -21.72 2.66
CA LEU A 306 2.95 -20.93 3.51
C LEU A 306 1.60 -20.75 2.82
N GLN A 307 1.60 -20.47 1.52
CA GLN A 307 0.37 -20.42 0.73
C GLN A 307 -0.38 -21.76 0.76
N ALA A 308 0.30 -22.87 0.50
CA ALA A 308 -0.32 -24.20 0.57
C ALA A 308 -0.90 -24.47 1.97
N TRP A 309 -0.19 -24.07 3.03
CA TRP A 309 -0.71 -24.24 4.39
C TRP A 309 -1.99 -23.41 4.63
N LEU A 310 -2.06 -22.17 4.14
CA LEU A 310 -3.24 -21.31 4.28
C LEU A 310 -4.45 -21.90 3.52
N GLU A 311 -4.24 -22.45 2.33
CA GLU A 311 -5.27 -23.12 1.54
C GLU A 311 -5.79 -24.38 2.23
N ASP A 312 -4.89 -25.17 2.86
CA ASP A 312 -5.24 -26.41 3.54
C ASP A 312 -5.87 -26.20 4.95
N ASN A 313 -5.71 -25.00 5.54
CA ASN A 313 -6.12 -24.73 6.93
C ASN A 313 -6.89 -23.41 7.09
N PRO A 314 -8.02 -23.21 6.36
CA PRO A 314 -8.75 -21.93 6.37
C PRO A 314 -9.39 -21.60 7.72
N GLU A 315 -9.73 -22.61 8.53
CA GLU A 315 -10.40 -22.44 9.84
C GLU A 315 -9.46 -22.59 11.04
N ALA A 316 -8.14 -22.68 10.81
CA ALA A 316 -7.20 -22.83 11.91
C ALA A 316 -7.08 -21.52 12.71
N ASP A 317 -7.03 -21.60 14.03
CA ASP A 317 -6.78 -20.44 14.93
C ASP A 317 -5.51 -19.64 14.53
N ALA A 318 -4.55 -20.32 13.93
CA ALA A 318 -3.31 -19.74 13.43
C ALA A 318 -3.44 -19.02 12.09
N HIS A 319 -4.56 -19.19 11.37
CA HIS A 319 -4.73 -18.69 10.01
C HIS A 319 -4.47 -17.17 9.89
N PRO A 320 -5.01 -16.29 10.74
CA PRO A 320 -4.75 -14.84 10.65
C PRO A 320 -3.27 -14.51 10.77
N GLN A 321 -2.57 -15.09 11.73
CA GLN A 321 -1.14 -14.85 11.94
C GLN A 321 -0.28 -15.37 10.77
N MET A 322 -0.65 -16.50 10.19
CA MET A 322 0.04 -17.05 9.02
C MET A 322 -0.22 -16.19 7.77
N LEU A 323 -1.41 -15.63 7.66
CA LEU A 323 -1.78 -14.70 6.58
C LEU A 323 -0.98 -13.39 6.68
N GLU A 324 -0.80 -12.83 7.88
CA GLU A 324 0.07 -11.68 8.10
C GLU A 324 1.51 -11.97 7.67
N LEU A 325 2.05 -13.13 8.06
CA LEU A 325 3.38 -13.54 7.64
C LEU A 325 3.47 -13.69 6.11
N TYR A 326 2.43 -14.24 5.48
CA TYR A 326 2.37 -14.39 4.02
C TYR A 326 2.47 -13.04 3.32
N PHE A 327 1.68 -12.04 3.76
CA PHE A 327 1.75 -10.70 3.21
C PHE A 327 3.10 -10.03 3.47
N ALA A 328 3.65 -10.15 4.66
CA ALA A 328 4.97 -9.57 4.98
C ALA A 328 6.09 -10.17 4.09
N VAL A 329 6.07 -11.48 3.84
CA VAL A 329 7.02 -12.13 2.91
C VAL A 329 6.75 -11.69 1.47
N GLN A 330 5.48 -11.58 1.07
CA GLN A 330 5.11 -11.16 -0.28
C GLN A 330 5.53 -9.72 -0.57
N ASP A 331 5.34 -8.79 0.38
CA ASP A 331 5.76 -7.40 0.24
C ASP A 331 7.28 -7.28 0.15
N LEU A 332 8.01 -8.05 0.95
CA LEU A 332 9.47 -8.11 0.88
C LEU A 332 9.95 -8.63 -0.51
N VAL A 333 9.31 -9.68 -1.02
CA VAL A 333 9.66 -10.25 -2.34
C VAL A 333 9.36 -9.24 -3.46
N ARG A 334 8.21 -8.56 -3.41
CA ARG A 334 7.84 -7.53 -4.39
C ARG A 334 8.79 -6.33 -4.37
N ALA A 335 9.18 -5.85 -3.19
CA ALA A 335 10.17 -4.79 -3.07
C ALA A 335 11.54 -5.23 -3.61
N ALA A 336 11.95 -6.48 -3.32
CA ALA A 336 13.20 -7.04 -3.82
C ALA A 336 13.22 -7.23 -5.35
N GLU A 337 12.07 -7.47 -5.99
CA GLU A 337 11.95 -7.57 -7.45
C GLU A 337 12.08 -6.21 -8.15
N ARG A 338 11.77 -5.12 -7.45
CA ARG A 338 11.88 -3.74 -7.94
C ARG A 338 13.17 -3.05 -7.53
N TYR A 339 13.99 -3.75 -6.76
CA TYR A 339 15.20 -3.18 -6.16
C TYR A 339 16.21 -2.77 -7.24
N ASP A 340 16.57 -1.49 -7.23
CA ASP A 340 17.55 -0.89 -8.14
C ASP A 340 18.46 0.10 -7.37
N SER A 341 19.14 0.99 -8.08
CA SER A 341 20.02 2.01 -7.49
C SER A 341 19.33 3.02 -6.57
N HIS A 342 17.99 3.12 -6.62
CA HIS A 342 17.19 4.01 -5.77
C HIS A 342 16.79 3.36 -4.45
N PHE A 343 17.19 2.12 -4.21
CA PHE A 343 16.92 1.40 -2.97
C PHE A 343 18.17 1.26 -2.11
N VAL A 344 17.92 1.10 -0.81
CA VAL A 344 18.92 0.74 0.19
C VAL A 344 18.35 -0.36 1.09
N THR A 345 19.17 -1.35 1.39
CA THR A 345 18.83 -2.36 2.41
C THR A 345 19.31 -1.89 3.77
N GLN A 346 18.42 -1.78 4.72
CA GLN A 346 18.73 -1.51 6.12
C GLN A 346 18.53 -2.77 6.95
N LEU A 347 19.53 -3.13 7.72
CA LEU A 347 19.49 -4.19 8.73
C LEU A 347 19.67 -3.56 10.11
N THR A 348 18.76 -3.79 11.03
CA THR A 348 18.86 -3.28 12.40
C THR A 348 18.77 -4.44 13.40
N ALA A 349 19.86 -4.68 14.13
CA ALA A 349 19.94 -5.67 15.19
C ALA A 349 19.62 -5.07 16.55
N ARG A 350 18.59 -5.57 17.24
CA ARG A 350 18.20 -5.15 18.60
C ARG A 350 17.95 -6.38 19.48
N GLY A 351 18.83 -6.63 20.44
CA GLY A 351 18.74 -7.83 21.27
C GLY A 351 18.75 -9.12 20.44
N SER A 352 17.71 -9.94 20.53
CA SER A 352 17.53 -11.16 19.73
C SER A 352 16.85 -10.92 18.39
N GLU A 353 16.38 -9.69 18.13
CA GLU A 353 15.65 -9.31 16.93
C GLU A 353 16.58 -8.84 15.80
N LEU A 354 16.18 -9.10 14.57
CA LEU A 354 16.69 -8.46 13.36
C LEU A 354 15.51 -7.92 12.59
N GLU A 355 15.60 -6.66 12.25
CA GLU A 355 14.70 -5.99 11.33
C GLU A 355 15.41 -5.78 9.99
N LEU A 356 14.80 -6.26 8.93
CA LEU A 356 15.19 -6.04 7.54
C LEU A 356 14.23 -5.03 6.92
N GLN A 357 14.77 -3.97 6.34
CA GLN A 357 13.98 -3.02 5.55
C GLN A 357 14.62 -2.86 4.16
N LEU A 358 13.79 -2.90 3.13
CA LEU A 358 14.15 -2.49 1.78
C LEU A 358 13.53 -1.10 1.58
N LEU A 359 14.35 -0.07 1.59
CA LEU A 359 13.92 1.32 1.58
C LEU A 359 14.07 1.89 0.17
N CYS A 360 12.97 2.34 -0.42
CA CYS A 360 12.98 3.17 -1.63
C CYS A 360 13.34 4.60 -1.22
N LEU A 361 14.34 5.19 -1.84
CA LEU A 361 14.86 6.53 -1.50
C LEU A 361 14.34 7.61 -2.45
N ASP A 362 13.94 7.22 -3.68
CA ASP A 362 13.51 8.18 -4.71
C ASP A 362 12.27 7.68 -5.49
#